data_569029d043115fa5f7ac22fe6a82fcc8
#
_entry.id   569029d043115fa5f7ac22fe6a82fcc8
#
_cell.length_a   1.000
_cell.length_b   1.000
_cell.length_c   1.000
_cell.angle_alpha   90.00
_cell.angle_beta   90.00
_cell.angle_gamma   90.00
#
_symmetry.space_group_name_H-M   'P 1'
#
loop_
_entity.id
_entity.type
_entity.pdbx_description
1 polymer ?
#
loop_
_entity_poly.entity_id
_entity_poly.type
_entity_poly.pdbx_seq_one_letter_code
_entity_poly.pdbx_strand_id
1 'polypeptide(L)'
;FSLTALAQQKVTGKVKDSSGEPVIGASVVVKGNNTMGTITDFDGNFMLDVPTKSVLVISYIGYVTQEVPTVEKKSLEIILKEDTKTLDEVVVIGYGTQRKGDVTSSVASVKADNFVKGAVKDVGQLIQGKVAGLAITNPNGDPTGSTQIRLRGTNTIGGANTAPLVLIDGIPGELGTVAPEDVESVDVLKDGSAAAIYGTRGTNGVILITTKQAKGVDINQVEYNGYVSTSLIAKKLDMLNADEFRTLYPDQDHGADTDWIDEISRTPISHVHNLSLMGGNSKTNYIANLNYASRQGIMKKSDFESFQGRIEVTHRMFDDKLKLKFGLFGKKNQMESTTSGGSFRGWVYGQAT
;
A
#
# COMPACT_ATOMS: atom_id res chain seq x y z
N PHE A 1 -56.88 -4.07 -11.14
CA PHE A 1 -55.59 -4.17 -10.48
C PHE A 1 -55.62 -5.48 -9.70
N SER A 2 -54.92 -6.54 -10.18
CA SER A 2 -54.71 -7.80 -9.43
C SER A 2 -53.52 -7.58 -8.50
N LEU A 3 -53.75 -7.45 -7.19
CA LEU A 3 -52.72 -7.62 -6.20
C LEU A 3 -52.37 -9.12 -6.14
N THR A 4 -51.24 -9.49 -6.73
CA THR A 4 -50.63 -10.79 -6.48
C THR A 4 -50.00 -10.72 -5.09
N ALA A 5 -50.64 -11.27 -4.08
CA ALA A 5 -50.03 -11.54 -2.78
C ALA A 5 -48.88 -12.52 -3.00
N LEU A 6 -47.64 -12.06 -2.87
CA LEU A 6 -46.46 -12.94 -2.85
C LEU A 6 -46.55 -13.76 -1.56
N ALA A 7 -46.86 -15.03 -1.68
CA ALA A 7 -46.87 -15.96 -0.56
C ALA A 7 -45.46 -16.03 0.03
N GLN A 8 -45.29 -15.56 1.25
CA GLN A 8 -44.04 -15.71 2.01
C GLN A 8 -44.03 -17.05 2.71
N GLN A 9 -42.89 -17.68 2.73
CA GLN A 9 -42.66 -18.95 3.39
C GLN A 9 -41.57 -18.72 4.47
N LYS A 10 -41.84 -19.20 5.67
CA LYS A 10 -40.84 -19.17 6.76
C LYS A 10 -39.89 -20.35 6.58
N VAL A 11 -38.64 -20.09 6.38
CA VAL A 11 -37.56 -21.06 6.25
C VAL A 11 -36.68 -20.98 7.48
N THR A 12 -36.43 -22.13 8.10
CA THR A 12 -35.50 -22.31 9.20
C THR A 12 -34.33 -23.18 8.75
N GLY A 13 -33.19 -23.05 9.35
CA GLY A 13 -32.07 -23.94 9.03
C GLY A 13 -30.95 -23.86 10.03
N LYS A 14 -30.00 -24.77 9.90
CA LYS A 14 -28.80 -24.83 10.69
C LYS A 14 -27.58 -24.86 9.77
N VAL A 15 -26.60 -24.01 10.04
CA VAL A 15 -25.34 -23.94 9.30
C VAL A 15 -24.25 -24.53 10.18
N LYS A 16 -23.54 -25.52 9.64
CA LYS A 16 -22.40 -26.21 10.27
C LYS A 16 -21.20 -26.15 9.35
N ASP A 17 -20.04 -26.36 9.89
CA ASP A 17 -18.82 -26.62 9.12
C ASP A 17 -18.65 -28.10 8.77
N SER A 18 -17.55 -28.44 8.08
CA SER A 18 -17.22 -29.81 7.70
C SER A 18 -16.88 -30.72 8.90
N SER A 19 -16.58 -30.17 10.07
CA SER A 19 -16.35 -30.90 11.33
C SER A 19 -17.64 -31.12 12.13
N GLY A 20 -18.75 -30.50 11.70
CA GLY A 20 -20.05 -30.57 12.36
C GLY A 20 -20.27 -29.49 13.41
N GLU A 21 -19.34 -28.55 13.59
CA GLU A 21 -19.47 -27.44 14.50
C GLU A 21 -20.40 -26.35 13.93
N PRO A 22 -21.19 -25.65 14.77
CA PRO A 22 -22.09 -24.60 14.32
C PRO A 22 -21.30 -23.37 13.84
N VAL A 23 -21.65 -22.83 12.67
CA VAL A 23 -21.04 -21.59 12.15
C VAL A 23 -21.86 -20.40 12.63
N ILE A 24 -21.29 -19.63 13.55
CA ILE A 24 -21.91 -18.47 14.18
C ILE A 24 -21.71 -17.23 13.31
N GLY A 25 -22.77 -16.43 13.10
CA GLY A 25 -22.65 -15.17 12.34
C GLY A 25 -22.55 -15.33 10.82
N ALA A 26 -22.85 -16.52 10.29
CA ALA A 26 -22.92 -16.72 8.83
C ALA A 26 -24.06 -15.88 8.24
N SER A 27 -23.80 -15.18 7.15
CA SER A 27 -24.78 -14.39 6.43
C SER A 27 -25.66 -15.30 5.58
N VAL A 28 -26.98 -15.16 5.69
CA VAL A 28 -28.00 -15.88 4.91
C VAL A 28 -28.88 -14.86 4.22
N VAL A 29 -28.77 -14.69 2.91
CA VAL A 29 -29.50 -13.69 2.13
C VAL A 29 -30.24 -14.33 0.96
N VAL A 30 -31.31 -13.68 0.52
CA VAL A 30 -32.05 -14.13 -0.67
C VAL A 30 -31.30 -13.67 -1.93
N LYS A 31 -31.03 -14.59 -2.86
CA LYS A 31 -30.36 -14.28 -4.13
C LYS A 31 -31.13 -13.23 -4.91
N GLY A 32 -30.44 -12.14 -5.27
CA GLY A 32 -31.04 -11.01 -6.00
C GLY A 32 -31.77 -10.00 -5.13
N ASN A 33 -31.85 -10.20 -3.81
CA ASN A 33 -32.42 -9.22 -2.88
C ASN A 33 -31.61 -9.16 -1.57
N ASN A 34 -30.60 -8.31 -1.54
CA ASN A 34 -29.68 -8.15 -0.39
C ASN A 34 -30.32 -7.51 0.85
N THR A 35 -31.56 -7.00 0.74
CA THR A 35 -32.29 -6.43 1.89
C THR A 35 -33.05 -7.51 2.65
N MET A 36 -33.23 -8.70 2.08
CA MET A 36 -33.87 -9.84 2.73
C MET A 36 -32.80 -10.84 3.18
N GLY A 37 -32.38 -10.75 4.43
CA GLY A 37 -31.35 -11.62 4.98
C GLY A 37 -31.38 -11.66 6.50
N THR A 38 -30.64 -12.62 7.05
CA THR A 38 -30.41 -12.81 8.48
C THR A 38 -28.98 -13.33 8.70
N ILE A 39 -28.58 -13.46 9.96
CA ILE A 39 -27.33 -14.10 10.38
C ILE A 39 -27.64 -15.31 11.27
N THR A 40 -26.74 -16.28 11.31
CA THR A 40 -26.86 -17.43 12.20
C THR A 40 -26.57 -17.07 13.66
N ASP A 41 -27.30 -17.69 14.58
CA ASP A 41 -27.13 -17.57 16.03
C ASP A 41 -25.92 -18.38 16.56
N PHE A 42 -25.77 -18.43 17.91
CA PHE A 42 -24.68 -19.16 18.58
C PHE A 42 -24.69 -20.68 18.35
N ASP A 43 -25.87 -21.24 18.01
CA ASP A 43 -26.03 -22.65 17.69
C ASP A 43 -26.01 -22.92 16.18
N GLY A 44 -25.71 -21.90 15.37
CA GLY A 44 -25.70 -21.94 13.92
C GLY A 44 -27.09 -21.94 13.27
N ASN A 45 -28.17 -21.67 14.03
CA ASN A 45 -29.51 -21.66 13.48
C ASN A 45 -29.85 -20.30 12.86
N PHE A 46 -30.69 -20.32 11.84
CA PHE A 46 -31.27 -19.11 11.23
C PHE A 46 -32.76 -19.29 10.96
N MET A 47 -33.43 -18.17 10.85
CA MET A 47 -34.84 -18.08 10.50
C MET A 47 -35.04 -16.87 9.59
N LEU A 48 -35.68 -17.08 8.44
CA LEU A 48 -35.92 -16.04 7.45
C LEU A 48 -37.23 -16.25 6.72
N ASP A 49 -38.01 -15.18 6.57
CA ASP A 49 -39.22 -15.17 5.74
C ASP A 49 -38.83 -14.82 4.30
N VAL A 50 -39.11 -15.74 3.37
CA VAL A 50 -38.68 -15.63 1.98
C VAL A 50 -39.85 -15.88 1.01
N PRO A 51 -39.83 -15.32 -0.21
CA PRO A 51 -40.76 -15.66 -1.26
C PRO A 51 -40.68 -17.16 -1.59
N THR A 52 -41.80 -17.77 -1.98
CA THR A 52 -41.81 -19.16 -2.43
C THR A 52 -40.88 -19.36 -3.62
N LYS A 53 -40.09 -20.46 -3.62
CA LYS A 53 -39.08 -20.80 -4.65
C LYS A 53 -37.88 -19.84 -4.70
N SER A 54 -37.45 -19.28 -3.57
CA SER A 54 -36.23 -18.48 -3.46
C SER A 54 -34.99 -19.35 -3.39
N VAL A 55 -33.84 -18.78 -3.72
CA VAL A 55 -32.53 -19.37 -3.49
C VAL A 55 -31.86 -18.56 -2.37
N LEU A 56 -31.39 -19.23 -1.34
CA LEU A 56 -30.58 -18.61 -0.28
C LEU A 56 -29.11 -18.65 -0.66
N VAL A 57 -28.42 -17.55 -0.44
CA VAL A 57 -26.96 -17.46 -0.54
C VAL A 57 -26.40 -17.40 0.87
N ILE A 58 -25.63 -18.40 1.23
CA ILE A 58 -25.02 -18.53 2.55
C ILE A 58 -23.53 -18.28 2.41
N SER A 59 -23.01 -17.30 3.16
CA SER A 59 -21.59 -16.93 3.13
C SER A 59 -21.05 -16.69 4.52
N TYR A 60 -19.79 -17.08 4.74
CA TYR A 60 -19.04 -16.80 5.94
C TYR A 60 -17.55 -16.66 5.60
N ILE A 61 -16.81 -15.86 6.37
CA ILE A 61 -15.38 -15.63 6.14
C ILE A 61 -14.62 -16.95 6.33
N GLY A 62 -13.83 -17.34 5.34
CA GLY A 62 -13.08 -18.60 5.36
C GLY A 62 -13.84 -19.82 4.82
N TYR A 63 -15.05 -19.65 4.30
CA TYR A 63 -15.87 -20.73 3.74
C TYR A 63 -16.34 -20.42 2.33
N VAL A 64 -16.52 -21.47 1.53
CA VAL A 64 -17.07 -21.37 0.17
C VAL A 64 -18.55 -20.98 0.25
N THR A 65 -18.92 -19.89 -0.41
CA THR A 65 -20.32 -19.46 -0.52
C THR A 65 -21.16 -20.54 -1.18
N GLN A 66 -22.30 -20.89 -0.55
CA GLN A 66 -23.24 -21.88 -1.08
C GLN A 66 -24.57 -21.26 -1.45
N GLU A 67 -25.16 -21.75 -2.55
CA GLU A 67 -26.52 -21.41 -2.97
C GLU A 67 -27.43 -22.58 -2.71
N VAL A 68 -28.50 -22.39 -1.92
CA VAL A 68 -29.43 -23.43 -1.52
C VAL A 68 -30.85 -23.03 -1.90
N PRO A 69 -31.55 -23.79 -2.77
CA PRO A 69 -32.94 -23.52 -3.10
C PRO A 69 -33.86 -23.90 -1.94
N THR A 70 -34.88 -23.05 -1.69
CA THR A 70 -35.85 -23.22 -0.60
C THR A 70 -37.06 -24.08 -1.00
N VAL A 71 -36.98 -24.79 -2.11
CA VAL A 71 -38.09 -25.59 -2.66
C VAL A 71 -38.39 -26.77 -1.73
N GLU A 72 -39.62 -26.81 -1.18
CA GLU A 72 -40.23 -27.92 -0.41
C GLU A 72 -39.63 -28.25 0.98
N LYS A 73 -38.61 -27.61 1.44
CA LYS A 73 -38.02 -27.87 2.77
C LYS A 73 -38.24 -26.70 3.71
N LYS A 74 -39.01 -26.92 4.80
CA LYS A 74 -39.19 -25.93 5.87
C LYS A 74 -37.97 -25.81 6.80
N SER A 75 -37.08 -26.81 6.80
CA SER A 75 -35.85 -26.84 7.57
C SER A 75 -34.69 -27.29 6.67
N LEU A 76 -33.61 -26.48 6.69
CA LEU A 76 -32.41 -26.70 5.87
C LEU A 76 -31.22 -27.02 6.80
N GLU A 77 -30.47 -28.06 6.48
CA GLU A 77 -29.17 -28.31 7.08
C GLU A 77 -28.09 -28.02 6.02
N ILE A 78 -27.21 -27.08 6.33
CA ILE A 78 -26.23 -26.54 5.42
C ILE A 78 -24.85 -26.79 6.00
N ILE A 79 -24.00 -27.50 5.25
CA ILE A 79 -22.61 -27.73 5.64
C ILE A 79 -21.74 -26.87 4.76
N LEU A 80 -21.14 -25.84 5.35
CA LEU A 80 -20.17 -25.01 4.65
C LEU A 80 -18.84 -25.75 4.57
N LYS A 81 -18.27 -25.78 3.38
CA LYS A 81 -16.92 -26.28 3.16
C LYS A 81 -15.95 -25.13 3.40
N GLU A 82 -14.90 -25.38 4.16
CA GLU A 82 -13.81 -24.42 4.28
C GLU A 82 -13.32 -24.04 2.88
N ASP A 83 -13.18 -22.74 2.65
CA ASP A 83 -12.51 -22.28 1.44
C ASP A 83 -11.00 -22.53 1.63
N THR A 84 -10.60 -23.78 1.32
CA THR A 84 -9.19 -24.17 1.27
C THR A 84 -8.45 -23.55 0.09
N LYS A 85 -9.08 -22.66 -0.67
CA LYS A 85 -8.36 -21.62 -1.35
C LYS A 85 -7.80 -20.68 -0.27
N THR A 86 -6.82 -21.18 0.51
CA THR A 86 -5.74 -20.31 0.95
C THR A 86 -5.49 -19.45 -0.27
N LEU A 87 -5.65 -18.15 -0.13
CA LEU A 87 -5.10 -17.21 -1.08
C LEU A 87 -3.63 -17.62 -1.16
N ASP A 88 -3.32 -18.47 -2.12
CA ASP A 88 -1.94 -18.84 -2.42
C ASP A 88 -1.26 -17.49 -2.60
N GLU A 89 -0.48 -17.10 -1.62
CA GLU A 89 0.22 -15.82 -1.64
C GLU A 89 1.16 -15.89 -2.83
N VAL A 90 0.70 -15.31 -3.93
CA VAL A 90 1.40 -15.35 -5.19
C VAL A 90 2.43 -14.24 -5.14
N VAL A 91 3.68 -14.60 -5.22
CA VAL A 91 4.80 -13.67 -5.31
C VAL A 91 5.14 -13.49 -6.79
N VAL A 92 5.21 -12.24 -7.22
CA VAL A 92 5.71 -11.92 -8.56
C VAL A 92 7.22 -12.15 -8.58
N ILE A 93 7.69 -13.08 -9.40
CA ILE A 93 9.12 -13.32 -9.61
C ILE A 93 9.42 -13.24 -11.11
N GLY A 94 10.33 -12.34 -11.46
CA GLY A 94 10.85 -12.18 -12.81
C GLY A 94 9.78 -12.02 -13.86
N TYR A 95 9.62 -13.01 -14.69
CA TYR A 95 8.69 -13.01 -15.82
C TYR A 95 7.36 -13.72 -15.53
N GLY A 96 7.06 -14.02 -14.25
CA GLY A 96 5.84 -14.75 -13.89
C GLY A 96 5.46 -14.60 -12.42
N THR A 97 4.36 -15.24 -12.07
CA THR A 97 3.89 -15.36 -10.68
C THR A 97 4.11 -16.77 -10.20
N GLN A 98 4.74 -16.97 -9.04
CA GLN A 98 4.85 -18.28 -8.38
C GLN A 98 4.18 -18.24 -7.01
N ARG A 99 3.73 -19.40 -6.54
CA ARG A 99 3.21 -19.53 -5.18
C ARG A 99 4.35 -19.32 -4.18
N LYS A 100 4.11 -18.58 -3.11
CA LYS A 100 5.12 -18.30 -2.08
C LYS A 100 5.73 -19.58 -1.51
N GLY A 101 4.94 -20.66 -1.42
CA GLY A 101 5.40 -21.97 -0.98
C GLY A 101 6.38 -22.67 -1.95
N ASP A 102 6.33 -22.33 -3.25
CA ASP A 102 7.18 -22.91 -4.28
C ASP A 102 8.51 -22.14 -4.45
N VAL A 103 8.61 -20.96 -3.81
CA VAL A 103 9.82 -20.14 -3.86
C VAL A 103 10.76 -20.58 -2.76
N THR A 104 11.82 -21.29 -3.11
CA THR A 104 12.86 -21.78 -2.18
C THR A 104 13.73 -20.68 -1.57
N SER A 105 13.54 -19.44 -1.98
CA SER A 105 14.30 -18.27 -1.53
C SER A 105 13.57 -17.48 -0.45
N SER A 106 14.34 -16.80 0.42
CA SER A 106 13.80 -15.93 1.47
C SER A 106 13.14 -14.69 0.88
N VAL A 107 11.81 -14.75 0.69
CA VAL A 107 10.98 -13.63 0.23
C VAL A 107 10.20 -13.06 1.40
N ALA A 108 10.27 -11.74 1.59
CA ALA A 108 9.41 -11.03 2.52
C ALA A 108 8.40 -10.19 1.73
N SER A 109 7.13 -10.42 1.96
CA SER A 109 6.02 -9.68 1.32
C SER A 109 5.36 -8.75 2.32
N VAL A 110 5.13 -7.50 1.94
CA VAL A 110 4.40 -6.51 2.72
C VAL A 110 3.26 -5.98 1.86
N LYS A 111 2.03 -6.18 2.29
CA LYS A 111 0.81 -5.73 1.62
C LYS A 111 0.36 -4.37 2.17
N ALA A 112 -0.51 -3.69 1.43
CA ALA A 112 -1.00 -2.35 1.76
C ALA A 112 -1.54 -2.22 3.19
N ASP A 113 -2.21 -3.25 3.74
CA ASP A 113 -2.74 -3.25 5.11
C ASP A 113 -1.64 -3.16 6.18
N ASN A 114 -0.45 -3.64 5.85
CA ASN A 114 0.73 -3.68 6.73
C ASN A 114 1.71 -2.53 6.49
N PHE A 115 1.42 -1.61 5.57
CA PHE A 115 2.28 -0.48 5.30
C PHE A 115 2.36 0.47 6.51
N VAL A 116 3.46 1.20 6.59
CA VAL A 116 3.61 2.31 7.55
C VAL A 116 2.57 3.38 7.19
N LYS A 117 1.70 3.69 8.15
CA LYS A 117 0.67 4.72 8.01
C LYS A 117 1.25 6.08 8.39
N GLY A 118 0.89 7.11 7.63
CA GLY A 118 1.33 8.48 7.88
C GLY A 118 1.87 9.17 6.63
N ALA A 119 2.53 10.30 6.80
CA ALA A 119 3.13 11.07 5.73
C ALA A 119 4.43 10.40 5.26
N VAL A 120 4.33 9.47 4.33
CA VAL A 120 5.47 8.79 3.70
C VAL A 120 5.86 9.51 2.41
N LYS A 121 7.15 9.55 2.13
CA LYS A 121 7.71 10.24 0.97
C LYS A 121 7.77 9.37 -0.27
N ASP A 122 8.19 8.13 -0.11
CA ASP A 122 8.38 7.15 -1.17
C ASP A 122 8.04 5.73 -0.70
N VAL A 123 8.06 4.80 -1.64
CA VAL A 123 7.70 3.40 -1.40
C VAL A 123 8.61 2.72 -0.36
N GLY A 124 9.87 3.13 -0.26
CA GLY A 124 10.78 2.58 0.74
C GLY A 124 10.25 2.80 2.16
N GLN A 125 9.76 3.99 2.45
CA GLN A 125 9.23 4.31 3.78
C GLN A 125 7.98 3.51 4.15
N LEU A 126 7.16 3.05 3.17
CA LEU A 126 6.00 2.18 3.44
C LEU A 126 6.39 0.89 4.15
N ILE A 127 7.57 0.35 3.85
CA ILE A 127 8.05 -0.93 4.36
C ILE A 127 9.14 -0.80 5.43
N GLN A 128 9.41 0.43 5.90
CA GLN A 128 10.42 0.70 6.93
C GLN A 128 10.09 -0.06 8.22
N GLY A 129 11.06 -0.83 8.72
CA GLY A 129 10.90 -1.65 9.92
C GLY A 129 10.01 -2.90 9.75
N LYS A 130 9.47 -3.18 8.54
CA LYS A 130 8.59 -4.33 8.29
C LYS A 130 9.34 -5.55 7.75
N VAL A 131 10.54 -5.38 7.22
CA VAL A 131 11.32 -6.44 6.58
C VAL A 131 12.64 -6.64 7.32
N ALA A 132 12.82 -7.81 7.92
CA ALA A 132 14.07 -8.13 8.61
C ALA A 132 15.28 -8.13 7.65
N GLY A 133 16.37 -7.46 8.04
CA GLY A 133 17.58 -7.30 7.25
C GLY A 133 17.53 -6.19 6.20
N LEU A 134 16.43 -5.45 6.10
CA LEU A 134 16.29 -4.29 5.24
C LEU A 134 16.42 -3.01 6.08
N ALA A 135 17.48 -2.26 5.86
CA ALA A 135 17.69 -0.96 6.48
C ALA A 135 17.23 0.14 5.52
N ILE A 136 16.29 0.96 5.98
CA ILE A 136 15.77 2.09 5.23
C ILE A 136 16.00 3.34 6.07
N THR A 137 16.75 4.29 5.52
CA THR A 137 17.10 5.52 6.21
C THR A 137 16.78 6.73 5.34
N ASN A 138 16.21 7.74 5.98
CA ASN A 138 16.07 9.08 5.42
C ASN A 138 16.96 10.02 6.25
N PRO A 139 18.16 10.37 5.77
CA PRO A 139 19.21 10.94 6.65
C PRO A 139 18.89 12.31 7.19
N ASN A 140 18.03 13.09 6.57
CA ASN A 140 17.89 14.52 6.90
C ASN A 140 16.46 15.06 7.02
N GLY A 141 15.41 14.26 6.91
CA GLY A 141 14.04 14.79 6.96
C GLY A 141 13.69 15.81 5.87
N ASP A 142 14.59 16.04 4.94
CA ASP A 142 14.42 16.94 3.80
C ASP A 142 13.48 16.27 2.77
N PRO A 143 12.42 16.94 2.32
CA PRO A 143 11.53 16.39 1.30
C PRO A 143 12.25 16.15 -0.05
N THR A 144 13.35 16.83 -0.31
CA THR A 144 14.16 16.65 -1.54
C THR A 144 15.19 15.53 -1.41
N GLY A 145 15.57 15.13 -0.17
CA GLY A 145 16.57 14.10 0.10
C GLY A 145 16.15 12.72 -0.41
N SER A 146 17.07 11.86 -0.76
CA SER A 146 16.81 10.50 -1.23
C SER A 146 16.74 9.49 -0.07
N THR A 147 15.77 8.59 -0.11
CA THR A 147 15.73 7.44 0.81
C THR A 147 16.83 6.45 0.44
N GLN A 148 17.65 6.11 1.42
CA GLN A 148 18.70 5.11 1.25
C GLN A 148 18.19 3.74 1.71
N ILE A 149 18.39 2.72 0.87
CA ILE A 149 18.03 1.34 1.18
C ILE A 149 19.27 0.48 1.12
N ARG A 150 19.42 -0.38 2.14
CA ARG A 150 20.46 -1.40 2.21
C ARG A 150 19.86 -2.72 2.67
N LEU A 151 20.17 -3.77 1.95
CA LEU A 151 19.73 -5.12 2.30
C LEU A 151 20.95 -5.94 2.79
N ARG A 152 20.84 -6.46 4.04
CA ARG A 152 21.89 -7.27 4.68
C ARG A 152 23.28 -6.59 4.78
N GLY A 153 23.30 -5.27 4.82
CA GLY A 153 24.53 -4.50 4.99
C GLY A 153 25.22 -4.12 3.68
N THR A 154 26.51 -3.86 3.74
CA THR A 154 27.33 -3.42 2.60
C THR A 154 28.20 -4.57 2.14
N ASN A 155 28.02 -5.00 0.89
CA ASN A 155 28.68 -6.18 0.32
C ASN A 155 29.92 -5.84 -0.53
N THR A 156 30.25 -4.55 -0.68
CA THR A 156 31.30 -4.09 -1.58
C THR A 156 32.28 -3.18 -0.88
N ILE A 157 33.56 -3.33 -1.23
CA ILE A 157 34.66 -2.46 -0.85
C ILE A 157 34.90 -1.48 -1.99
N GLY A 158 34.98 -0.16 -1.72
CA GLY A 158 35.36 0.82 -2.75
C GLY A 158 34.24 1.58 -3.45
N GLY A 159 33.06 1.75 -2.81
CA GLY A 159 32.06 2.72 -3.27
C GLY A 159 31.14 2.28 -4.40
N ALA A 160 31.13 0.99 -4.75
CA ALA A 160 30.16 0.45 -5.69
C ALA A 160 28.72 0.56 -5.14
N ASN A 161 27.74 0.64 -6.04
CA ASN A 161 26.34 0.72 -5.69
C ASN A 161 25.90 -0.51 -4.87
N THR A 162 25.50 -0.30 -3.61
CA THR A 162 25.04 -1.34 -2.69
C THR A 162 23.51 -1.41 -2.57
N ALA A 163 22.80 -0.56 -3.31
CA ALA A 163 21.34 -0.53 -3.30
C ALA A 163 20.76 -1.78 -4.01
N PRO A 164 19.67 -2.35 -3.50
CA PRO A 164 18.95 -3.41 -4.17
C PRO A 164 18.35 -2.91 -5.50
N LEU A 165 18.14 -3.84 -6.43
CA LEU A 165 17.42 -3.55 -7.66
C LEU A 165 15.95 -3.30 -7.35
N VAL A 166 15.40 -2.20 -7.82
CA VAL A 166 13.97 -1.88 -7.70
C VAL A 166 13.28 -2.16 -9.02
N LEU A 167 12.20 -2.93 -8.96
CA LEU A 167 11.32 -3.23 -10.09
C LEU A 167 9.91 -2.78 -9.77
N ILE A 168 9.28 -2.08 -10.70
CA ILE A 168 7.90 -1.62 -10.61
C ILE A 168 7.12 -2.35 -11.70
N ASP A 169 6.17 -3.20 -11.29
CA ASP A 169 5.42 -4.09 -12.20
C ASP A 169 6.34 -4.86 -13.18
N GLY A 170 7.53 -5.25 -12.71
CA GLY A 170 8.53 -5.97 -13.49
C GLY A 170 9.51 -5.09 -14.30
N ILE A 171 9.34 -3.77 -14.30
CA ILE A 171 10.20 -2.83 -15.03
C ILE A 171 11.19 -2.17 -14.06
N PRO A 172 12.50 -2.09 -14.36
CA PRO A 172 13.46 -1.36 -13.53
C PRO A 172 13.05 0.10 -13.33
N GLY A 173 13.09 0.56 -12.09
CA GLY A 173 12.71 1.91 -11.70
C GLY A 173 13.35 2.32 -10.37
N GLU A 174 12.90 3.44 -9.82
CA GLU A 174 13.33 3.98 -8.54
C GLU A 174 12.14 4.04 -7.56
N LEU A 175 12.43 4.06 -6.25
CA LEU A 175 11.40 4.11 -5.21
C LEU A 175 10.48 5.33 -5.30
N GLY A 176 11.03 6.44 -5.75
CA GLY A 176 10.28 7.67 -5.95
C GLY A 176 9.50 7.73 -7.27
N THR A 177 9.58 6.70 -8.12
CA THR A 177 8.89 6.71 -9.41
C THR A 177 7.37 6.60 -9.23
N VAL A 178 6.93 5.78 -8.30
CA VAL A 178 5.50 5.51 -8.03
C VAL A 178 5.06 6.21 -6.75
N ALA A 179 3.84 6.74 -6.73
CA ALA A 179 3.24 7.27 -5.51
C ALA A 179 3.02 6.15 -4.50
N PRO A 180 3.34 6.36 -3.20
CA PRO A 180 3.07 5.38 -2.16
C PRO A 180 1.61 4.92 -2.13
N GLU A 181 0.69 5.82 -2.41
CA GLU A 181 -0.77 5.58 -2.41
C GLU A 181 -1.24 4.64 -3.54
N ASP A 182 -0.42 4.48 -4.59
CA ASP A 182 -0.71 3.61 -5.74
C ASP A 182 -0.08 2.21 -5.62
N VAL A 183 0.56 1.91 -4.49
CA VAL A 183 1.20 0.61 -4.24
C VAL A 183 0.22 -0.38 -3.62
N GLU A 184 0.18 -1.60 -4.14
CA GLU A 184 -0.58 -2.72 -3.59
C GLU A 184 0.25 -3.60 -2.67
N SER A 185 1.47 -3.97 -3.11
CA SER A 185 2.40 -4.78 -2.32
C SER A 185 3.85 -4.48 -2.68
N VAL A 186 4.73 -4.78 -1.73
CA VAL A 186 6.17 -4.75 -1.93
C VAL A 186 6.76 -6.08 -1.48
N ASP A 187 7.40 -6.77 -2.41
CA ASP A 187 8.08 -8.04 -2.16
C ASP A 187 9.59 -7.84 -2.19
N VAL A 188 10.27 -8.33 -1.16
CA VAL A 188 11.72 -8.20 -1.01
C VAL A 188 12.38 -9.56 -1.12
N LEU A 189 13.12 -9.76 -2.21
CA LEU A 189 13.92 -10.96 -2.45
C LEU A 189 15.31 -10.74 -1.85
N LYS A 190 15.58 -11.46 -0.76
CA LYS A 190 16.76 -11.21 0.07
C LYS A 190 17.98 -12.02 -0.36
N ASP A 191 17.78 -13.13 -1.07
CA ASP A 191 18.83 -14.07 -1.42
C ASP A 191 19.28 -13.93 -2.87
N GLY A 192 20.56 -14.16 -3.13
CA GLY A 192 21.11 -14.13 -4.47
C GLY A 192 20.47 -15.16 -5.42
N SER A 193 19.95 -16.28 -4.88
CA SER A 193 19.24 -17.29 -5.68
C SER A 193 17.91 -16.76 -6.24
N ALA A 194 17.14 -16.00 -5.45
CA ALA A 194 15.93 -15.34 -5.94
C ALA A 194 16.27 -14.20 -6.91
N ALA A 195 17.40 -13.52 -6.65
CA ALA A 195 17.90 -12.45 -7.49
C ALA A 195 18.61 -12.96 -8.76
N ALA A 196 18.94 -14.25 -8.86
CA ALA A 196 19.64 -14.84 -10.02
C ALA A 196 18.85 -14.66 -11.33
N ILE A 197 17.52 -14.57 -11.25
CA ILE A 197 16.64 -14.29 -12.40
C ILE A 197 16.97 -12.93 -13.03
N TYR A 198 17.45 -11.97 -12.23
CA TYR A 198 17.79 -10.61 -12.66
C TYR A 198 19.26 -10.39 -12.93
N GLY A 199 20.06 -11.47 -12.92
CA GLY A 199 21.49 -11.44 -13.16
C GLY A 199 22.29 -10.66 -12.11
N THR A 200 23.42 -10.09 -12.49
CA THR A 200 24.32 -9.35 -11.59
C THR A 200 23.68 -8.13 -10.93
N ARG A 201 22.61 -7.58 -11.50
CA ARG A 201 21.86 -6.45 -10.90
C ARG A 201 21.12 -6.86 -9.62
N GLY A 202 20.77 -8.15 -9.49
CA GLY A 202 20.08 -8.70 -8.33
C GLY A 202 20.99 -9.10 -7.18
N THR A 203 22.31 -8.94 -7.27
CA THR A 203 23.29 -9.40 -6.26
C THR A 203 23.05 -8.77 -4.88
N ASN A 204 22.60 -7.52 -4.83
CA ASN A 204 22.29 -6.79 -3.60
C ASN A 204 20.81 -6.99 -3.14
N GLY A 205 20.12 -7.97 -3.73
CA GLY A 205 18.69 -8.21 -3.54
C GLY A 205 17.82 -7.45 -4.52
N VAL A 206 16.53 -7.77 -4.51
CA VAL A 206 15.54 -7.18 -5.42
C VAL A 206 14.32 -6.75 -4.62
N ILE A 207 13.82 -5.55 -4.91
CA ILE A 207 12.57 -5.02 -4.37
C ILE A 207 11.57 -4.96 -5.52
N LEU A 208 10.51 -5.75 -5.41
CA LEU A 208 9.43 -5.80 -6.39
C LEU A 208 8.27 -4.96 -5.85
N ILE A 209 7.91 -3.92 -6.55
CA ILE A 209 6.77 -3.06 -6.25
C ILE A 209 5.65 -3.43 -7.20
N THR A 210 4.53 -3.87 -6.65
CA THR A 210 3.31 -4.12 -7.41
C THR A 210 2.36 -2.97 -7.19
N THR A 211 1.93 -2.35 -8.29
CA THR A 211 0.97 -1.24 -8.23
C THR A 211 -0.46 -1.76 -8.18
N LYS A 212 -1.37 -0.94 -7.66
CA LYS A 212 -2.82 -1.24 -7.64
C LYS A 212 -3.32 -1.54 -9.05
N GLN A 213 -4.16 -2.55 -9.15
CA GLN A 213 -4.79 -2.98 -10.41
C GLN A 213 -6.29 -3.14 -10.20
N ALA A 214 -7.07 -2.91 -11.23
CA ALA A 214 -8.49 -3.24 -11.22
C ALA A 214 -8.65 -4.77 -11.22
N LYS A 215 -9.16 -5.34 -10.12
CA LYS A 215 -9.38 -6.77 -9.94
C LYS A 215 -10.87 -7.06 -9.76
N GLY A 216 -11.39 -8.02 -10.49
CA GLY A 216 -12.79 -8.48 -10.39
C GLY A 216 -13.56 -8.33 -11.68
N VAL A 217 -14.85 -8.67 -11.61
CA VAL A 217 -15.79 -8.59 -12.72
C VAL A 217 -16.74 -7.44 -12.45
N ASP A 218 -17.01 -6.62 -13.48
CA ASP A 218 -17.91 -5.47 -13.42
C ASP A 218 -17.57 -4.45 -12.30
N ILE A 219 -16.28 -4.06 -12.27
CA ILE A 219 -15.79 -3.05 -11.32
C ILE A 219 -16.10 -1.66 -11.85
N ASN A 220 -16.54 -0.79 -10.94
CA ASN A 220 -16.71 0.64 -11.20
C ASN A 220 -16.45 1.38 -9.88
N GLN A 221 -15.19 1.72 -9.63
CA GLN A 221 -14.74 2.26 -8.34
C GLN A 221 -13.95 3.54 -8.54
N VAL A 222 -14.28 4.53 -7.71
CA VAL A 222 -13.52 5.77 -7.54
C VAL A 222 -12.96 5.78 -6.12
N GLU A 223 -11.66 5.92 -5.99
CA GLU A 223 -10.98 5.99 -4.70
C GLU A 223 -10.22 7.32 -4.62
N TYR A 224 -10.49 8.08 -3.57
CA TYR A 224 -9.72 9.28 -3.26
C TYR A 224 -9.04 9.12 -1.90
N ASN A 225 -7.72 9.31 -1.88
CA ASN A 225 -6.91 9.33 -0.68
C ASN A 225 -6.17 10.66 -0.60
N GLY A 226 -6.30 11.35 0.52
CA GLY A 226 -5.59 12.60 0.73
C GLY A 226 -5.29 12.84 2.19
N TYR A 227 -4.20 13.56 2.44
CA TYR A 227 -3.84 13.98 3.80
C TYR A 227 -3.11 15.31 3.77
N VAL A 228 -3.16 15.99 4.92
CA VAL A 228 -2.36 17.16 5.24
C VAL A 228 -1.47 16.81 6.42
N SER A 229 -0.22 17.22 6.39
CA SER A 229 0.73 16.98 7.48
C SER A 229 1.56 18.23 7.76
N THR A 230 2.03 18.33 9.01
CA THR A 230 3.00 19.31 9.44
C THR A 230 4.14 18.62 10.18
N SER A 231 5.29 19.27 10.22
CA SER A 231 6.47 18.78 10.93
C SER A 231 6.98 19.84 11.89
N LEU A 232 7.49 19.39 13.02
CA LEU A 232 8.08 20.26 14.04
C LEU A 232 9.51 19.81 14.33
N ILE A 233 10.35 20.73 14.72
CA ILE A 233 11.70 20.41 15.20
C ILE A 233 11.55 19.71 16.56
N ALA A 234 11.90 18.41 16.61
CA ALA A 234 11.79 17.61 17.82
C ALA A 234 12.83 18.04 18.88
N LYS A 235 14.03 18.45 18.44
CA LYS A 235 15.12 18.91 19.31
C LYS A 235 16.02 19.85 18.53
N LYS A 236 16.21 21.06 19.03
CA LYS A 236 17.27 21.98 18.58
C LYS A 236 18.60 21.52 19.17
N LEU A 237 19.68 21.82 18.48
CA LEU A 237 21.03 21.70 19.06
C LEU A 237 21.15 22.70 20.20
N ASP A 238 21.80 22.30 21.28
CA ASP A 238 22.15 23.15 22.38
C ASP A 238 23.38 23.98 21.95
N MET A 239 23.14 25.23 21.61
CA MET A 239 24.15 26.17 21.14
C MET A 239 24.20 27.36 22.11
N LEU A 240 25.34 28.03 22.19
CA LEU A 240 25.45 29.24 22.99
C LEU A 240 24.41 30.26 22.51
N ASN A 241 23.68 30.82 23.44
CA ASN A 241 22.86 31.99 23.16
C ASN A 241 23.76 33.26 23.17
N ALA A 242 23.22 34.42 22.75
CA ALA A 242 23.97 35.65 22.63
C ALA A 242 24.62 36.09 23.94
N ASP A 243 23.92 35.91 25.09
CA ASP A 243 24.46 36.31 26.40
C ASP A 243 25.57 35.38 26.89
N GLU A 244 25.42 34.08 26.64
CA GLU A 244 26.47 33.11 26.93
C GLU A 244 27.70 33.34 26.06
N PHE A 245 27.50 33.65 24.77
CA PHE A 245 28.60 33.98 23.86
C PHE A 245 29.31 35.23 24.28
N ARG A 246 28.64 36.33 24.64
CA ARG A 246 29.22 37.56 25.18
C ARG A 246 30.04 37.32 26.43
N THR A 247 29.56 36.41 27.28
CA THR A 247 30.27 36.09 28.53
C THR A 247 31.55 35.31 28.28
N LEU A 248 31.52 34.37 27.33
CA LEU A 248 32.65 33.47 27.03
C LEU A 248 33.67 34.10 26.07
N TYR A 249 33.19 34.94 25.14
CA TYR A 249 33.98 35.50 24.04
C TYR A 249 33.73 37.01 23.87
N PRO A 250 33.98 37.84 24.91
CA PRO A 250 33.68 39.29 24.87
C PRO A 250 34.38 40.04 23.75
N ASP A 251 35.59 39.62 23.38
CA ASP A 251 36.37 40.25 22.32
C ASP A 251 35.88 39.94 20.91
N GLN A 252 35.00 38.96 20.78
CA GLN A 252 34.42 38.53 19.50
C GLN A 252 32.93 38.93 19.36
N ASP A 253 32.37 39.56 20.38
CA ASP A 253 30.99 40.02 20.34
C ASP A 253 30.84 41.27 19.47
N HIS A 254 30.07 41.17 18.42
CA HIS A 254 29.70 42.26 17.53
C HIS A 254 28.30 42.82 17.80
N GLY A 255 27.65 42.42 18.92
CA GLY A 255 26.33 42.90 19.33
C GLY A 255 25.15 42.26 18.61
N ALA A 256 25.36 41.16 17.91
CA ALA A 256 24.27 40.43 17.26
C ALA A 256 23.50 39.57 18.27
N ASP A 257 22.17 39.43 18.04
CA ASP A 257 21.25 38.64 18.88
C ASP A 257 20.24 37.85 18.03
N THR A 258 20.65 37.41 16.86
CA THR A 258 19.78 36.75 15.90
C THR A 258 19.79 35.23 16.12
N ASP A 259 18.63 34.61 16.40
CA ASP A 259 18.49 33.14 16.32
C ASP A 259 18.40 32.73 14.85
N TRP A 260 19.52 32.36 14.27
CA TRP A 260 19.60 31.93 12.88
C TRP A 260 18.81 30.65 12.59
N ILE A 261 18.62 29.80 13.61
CA ILE A 261 17.81 28.57 13.42
C ILE A 261 16.34 28.94 13.19
N ASP A 262 15.83 29.90 13.97
CA ASP A 262 14.47 30.38 13.79
C ASP A 262 14.29 31.16 12.47
N GLU A 263 15.27 31.96 12.09
CA GLU A 263 15.23 32.74 10.85
C GLU A 263 15.17 31.86 9.59
N ILE A 264 15.84 30.71 9.58
CA ILE A 264 15.91 29.82 8.43
C ILE A 264 14.85 28.72 8.48
N SER A 265 14.18 28.52 9.61
CA SER A 265 13.18 27.49 9.79
C SER A 265 11.75 28.03 9.64
N ARG A 266 10.84 27.09 9.43
CA ARG A 266 9.39 27.32 9.37
C ARG A 266 8.63 26.11 9.88
N THR A 267 7.37 26.28 10.19
CA THR A 267 6.42 25.18 10.36
C THR A 267 5.88 24.81 8.97
N PRO A 268 6.32 23.69 8.38
CA PRO A 268 5.92 23.31 7.03
C PRO A 268 4.50 22.74 7.02
N ILE A 269 3.79 22.96 5.92
CA ILE A 269 2.50 22.34 5.63
C ILE A 269 2.67 21.53 4.34
N SER A 270 2.48 20.24 4.45
CA SER A 270 2.55 19.32 3.31
C SER A 270 1.18 18.69 3.06
N HIS A 271 0.83 18.47 1.81
CA HIS A 271 -0.42 17.79 1.46
C HIS A 271 -0.22 16.87 0.26
N VAL A 272 -1.01 15.81 0.24
CA VAL A 272 -1.02 14.81 -0.82
C VAL A 272 -2.46 14.52 -1.22
N HIS A 273 -2.70 14.41 -2.51
CA HIS A 273 -3.99 14.08 -3.10
C HIS A 273 -3.80 12.97 -4.12
N ASN A 274 -4.50 11.87 -3.95
CA ASN A 274 -4.44 10.73 -4.85
C ASN A 274 -5.86 10.34 -5.27
N LEU A 275 -6.13 10.33 -6.56
CA LEU A 275 -7.39 9.93 -7.16
C LEU A 275 -7.16 8.72 -8.05
N SER A 276 -7.85 7.63 -7.77
CA SER A 276 -7.82 6.41 -8.57
C SER A 276 -9.19 6.09 -9.13
N LEU A 277 -9.25 5.86 -10.41
CA LEU A 277 -10.44 5.40 -11.14
C LEU A 277 -10.17 3.98 -11.61
N MET A 278 -10.95 3.03 -11.15
CA MET A 278 -10.83 1.62 -11.51
C MET A 278 -12.12 1.14 -12.14
N GLY A 279 -12.02 0.46 -13.27
CA GLY A 279 -13.18 -0.08 -13.92
C GLY A 279 -12.86 -1.25 -14.82
N GLY A 280 -13.90 -1.92 -15.28
CA GLY A 280 -13.78 -2.99 -16.26
C GLY A 280 -14.69 -4.16 -16.03
N ASN A 281 -14.55 -5.14 -16.90
CA ASN A 281 -15.30 -6.40 -16.92
C ASN A 281 -14.33 -7.61 -16.96
N SER A 282 -14.87 -8.81 -17.15
CA SER A 282 -14.09 -10.05 -17.24
C SER A 282 -12.97 -10.02 -18.28
N LYS A 283 -13.14 -9.25 -19.37
CA LYS A 283 -12.19 -9.20 -20.49
C LYS A 283 -11.26 -7.99 -20.44
N THR A 284 -11.78 -6.85 -20.02
CA THR A 284 -11.03 -5.58 -20.05
C THR A 284 -11.10 -4.90 -18.70
N ASN A 285 -9.94 -4.62 -18.12
CA ASN A 285 -9.83 -3.86 -16.89
C ASN A 285 -8.94 -2.65 -17.14
N TYR A 286 -9.27 -1.52 -16.50
CA TYR A 286 -8.45 -0.32 -16.55
C TYR A 286 -8.32 0.31 -15.18
N ILE A 287 -7.21 0.99 -14.97
CA ILE A 287 -6.97 1.90 -13.86
C ILE A 287 -6.38 3.19 -14.38
N ALA A 288 -6.90 4.31 -13.90
CA ALA A 288 -6.31 5.62 -14.08
C ALA A 288 -6.04 6.21 -12.69
N ASN A 289 -4.80 6.62 -12.46
CA ASN A 289 -4.38 7.21 -11.19
C ASN A 289 -3.78 8.59 -11.43
N LEU A 290 -4.17 9.56 -10.62
CA LEU A 290 -3.61 10.91 -10.57
C LEU A 290 -3.15 11.18 -9.14
N ASN A 291 -1.89 11.55 -8.99
CA ASN A 291 -1.33 11.90 -7.69
C ASN A 291 -0.67 13.29 -7.76
N TYR A 292 -1.00 14.11 -6.80
CA TYR A 292 -0.35 15.39 -6.54
C TYR A 292 0.18 15.42 -5.11
N ALA A 293 1.42 15.76 -4.96
CA ALA A 293 2.08 15.88 -3.66
C ALA A 293 2.85 17.20 -3.59
N SER A 294 2.55 18.00 -2.57
CA SER A 294 3.33 19.17 -2.19
C SER A 294 3.89 18.93 -0.80
N ARG A 295 5.21 18.90 -0.69
CA ARG A 295 5.92 18.65 0.56
C ARG A 295 6.87 19.79 0.85
N GLN A 296 6.67 20.40 2.01
CA GLN A 296 7.54 21.47 2.50
C GLN A 296 8.48 20.91 3.57
N GLY A 297 9.72 21.32 3.54
CA GLY A 297 10.67 21.03 4.60
C GLY A 297 10.65 22.08 5.70
N ILE A 298 11.19 21.73 6.87
CA ILE A 298 11.35 22.63 8.03
C ILE A 298 12.23 23.82 7.67
N MET A 299 13.23 23.62 6.82
CA MET A 299 14.03 24.70 6.28
C MET A 299 13.26 25.48 5.23
N LYS A 300 13.29 26.81 5.29
CA LYS A 300 12.80 27.67 4.21
C LYS A 300 13.51 27.29 2.91
N LYS A 301 12.79 27.29 1.78
CA LYS A 301 13.31 26.92 0.45
C LYS A 301 13.77 25.45 0.31
N SER A 302 13.20 24.54 1.08
CA SER A 302 13.31 23.10 0.89
C SER A 302 11.95 22.53 0.55
N ASP A 303 11.56 22.64 -0.72
CA ASP A 303 10.23 22.32 -1.19
C ASP A 303 10.31 21.25 -2.29
N PHE A 304 9.33 20.38 -2.30
CA PHE A 304 9.19 19.34 -3.30
C PHE A 304 7.74 19.25 -3.76
N GLU A 305 7.52 19.44 -5.04
CA GLU A 305 6.23 19.23 -5.68
C GLU A 305 6.33 18.11 -6.71
N SER A 306 5.33 17.27 -6.75
CA SER A 306 5.24 16.17 -7.71
C SER A 306 3.83 16.05 -8.23
N PHE A 307 3.69 16.03 -9.53
CA PHE A 307 2.46 15.64 -10.21
C PHE A 307 2.75 14.40 -11.06
N GLN A 308 1.95 13.35 -10.87
CA GLN A 308 2.08 12.12 -11.66
C GLN A 308 0.73 11.60 -12.09
N GLY A 309 0.71 10.97 -13.26
CA GLY A 309 -0.43 10.28 -13.80
C GLY A 309 -0.04 8.93 -14.35
N ARG A 310 -0.88 7.92 -14.12
CA ARG A 310 -0.74 6.57 -14.66
C ARG A 310 -2.08 6.11 -15.22
N ILE A 311 -2.04 5.54 -16.40
CA ILE A 311 -3.18 4.83 -16.98
C ILE A 311 -2.68 3.44 -17.36
N GLU A 312 -3.42 2.43 -16.99
CA GLU A 312 -3.14 1.06 -17.35
C GLU A 312 -4.42 0.39 -17.83
N VAL A 313 -4.35 -0.31 -18.96
CA VAL A 313 -5.43 -1.09 -19.52
C VAL A 313 -4.93 -2.51 -19.74
N THR A 314 -5.65 -3.48 -19.21
CA THR A 314 -5.41 -4.90 -19.44
C THR A 314 -6.58 -5.48 -20.21
N HIS A 315 -6.30 -6.11 -21.35
CA HIS A 315 -7.30 -6.80 -22.15
C HIS A 315 -6.94 -8.26 -22.31
N ARG A 316 -7.91 -9.16 -22.10
CA ARG A 316 -7.78 -10.61 -22.22
C ARG A 316 -8.56 -11.09 -23.44
N MET A 317 -7.91 -11.89 -24.25
CA MET A 317 -8.44 -12.43 -25.52
C MET A 317 -8.29 -13.95 -25.56
N PHE A 318 -9.07 -14.60 -26.44
CA PHE A 318 -8.98 -16.03 -26.72
C PHE A 318 -9.07 -16.90 -25.47
N ASP A 319 -10.10 -16.69 -24.63
CA ASP A 319 -10.31 -17.41 -23.37
C ASP A 319 -9.06 -17.38 -22.47
N ASP A 320 -8.56 -16.17 -22.19
CA ASP A 320 -7.38 -15.86 -21.38
C ASP A 320 -6.02 -16.36 -21.91
N LYS A 321 -5.98 -16.90 -23.14
CA LYS A 321 -4.73 -17.35 -23.77
C LYS A 321 -3.80 -16.18 -24.15
N LEU A 322 -4.35 -14.99 -24.38
CA LEU A 322 -3.59 -13.78 -24.68
C LEU A 322 -4.00 -12.66 -23.74
N LYS A 323 -3.06 -12.15 -22.97
CA LYS A 323 -3.21 -10.98 -22.10
C LYS A 323 -2.37 -9.83 -22.64
N LEU A 324 -3.02 -8.77 -23.09
CA LEU A 324 -2.38 -7.52 -23.50
C LEU A 324 -2.46 -6.52 -22.34
N LYS A 325 -1.32 -5.96 -21.97
CA LYS A 325 -1.23 -4.92 -20.96
C LYS A 325 -0.58 -3.69 -21.59
N PHE A 326 -1.32 -2.58 -21.59
CA PHE A 326 -0.83 -1.28 -22.03
C PHE A 326 -0.79 -0.36 -20.83
N GLY A 327 0.35 0.31 -20.62
CA GLY A 327 0.54 1.27 -19.55
C GLY A 327 1.18 2.56 -20.06
N LEU A 328 0.66 3.69 -19.59
CA LEU A 328 1.24 5.00 -19.77
C LEU A 328 1.47 5.63 -18.41
N PHE A 329 2.68 6.14 -18.19
CA PHE A 329 3.08 6.81 -16.98
C PHE A 329 3.76 8.13 -17.33
N GLY A 330 3.39 9.19 -16.60
CA GLY A 330 4.03 10.49 -16.68
C GLY A 330 4.22 11.09 -15.29
N LYS A 331 5.38 11.71 -15.07
CA LYS A 331 5.71 12.39 -13.81
C LYS A 331 6.44 13.70 -14.06
N LYS A 332 6.05 14.74 -13.33
CA LYS A 332 6.75 16.02 -13.26
C LYS A 332 7.09 16.31 -11.80
N ASN A 333 8.35 16.56 -11.52
CA ASN A 333 8.82 17.02 -10.22
C ASN A 333 9.36 18.44 -10.32
N GLN A 334 9.12 19.21 -9.28
CA GLN A 334 9.73 20.50 -9.05
C GLN A 334 10.33 20.48 -7.64
N MET A 335 11.59 20.86 -7.53
CA MET A 335 12.33 20.85 -6.28
C MET A 335 13.00 22.21 -6.08
N GLU A 336 12.88 22.73 -4.87
CA GLU A 336 13.67 23.84 -4.39
C GLU A 336 14.54 23.33 -3.24
N SER A 337 15.86 23.46 -3.36
CA SER A 337 16.80 23.00 -2.35
C SER A 337 17.77 24.13 -2.00
N THR A 338 18.01 24.32 -0.71
CA THR A 338 18.88 25.38 -0.20
C THR A 338 20.36 25.11 -0.40
N THR A 339 20.76 23.85 -0.65
CA THR A 339 22.16 23.47 -0.76
C THR A 339 22.42 22.54 -1.93
N SER A 340 23.29 22.95 -2.82
CA SER A 340 23.94 22.06 -3.77
C SER A 340 25.09 21.32 -3.07
N GLY A 341 24.81 20.22 -2.36
CA GLY A 341 25.82 19.27 -1.91
C GLY A 341 26.38 19.38 -0.50
N GLY A 342 25.91 20.29 0.34
CA GLY A 342 26.27 20.35 1.76
C GLY A 342 25.23 19.68 2.66
N SER A 343 25.65 18.95 3.69
CA SER A 343 24.71 18.56 4.74
C SER A 343 24.22 19.81 5.47
N PHE A 344 22.94 19.86 5.85
CA PHE A 344 22.35 20.87 6.72
C PHE A 344 23.26 21.23 7.91
N ARG A 345 23.90 20.22 8.48
CA ARG A 345 24.85 20.34 9.56
C ARG A 345 26.05 21.24 9.18
N GLY A 346 26.62 21.08 7.98
CA GLY A 346 27.75 21.91 7.51
C GLY A 346 27.35 23.35 7.25
N TRP A 347 26.13 23.60 6.81
CA TRP A 347 25.65 24.94 6.52
C TRP A 347 25.36 25.73 7.80
N VAL A 348 24.64 25.14 8.77
CA VAL A 348 24.34 25.78 10.05
C VAL A 348 25.62 26.06 10.85
N TYR A 349 26.54 25.10 10.90
CA TYR A 349 27.84 25.33 11.58
C TYR A 349 28.76 26.28 10.84
N GLY A 350 28.72 26.30 9.50
CA GLY A 350 29.56 27.20 8.71
C GLY A 350 29.10 28.66 8.71
N GLN A 351 27.87 28.96 9.13
CA GLN A 351 27.37 30.33 9.29
C GLN A 351 27.45 30.81 10.74
N ALA A 352 27.64 29.89 11.70
CA ALA A 352 27.75 30.17 13.13
C ALA A 352 29.22 30.38 13.58
N THR A 353 30.22 30.19 12.72
CA THR A 353 31.62 30.49 12.89
C THR A 353 32.01 31.70 12.05
#